data_6b75d74dec93f305a59318af630f5fdc
#
_entry.id   6b75d74dec93f305a59318af630f5fdc
#
_cell.length_a   1.000
_cell.length_b   1.000
_cell.length_c   1.000
_cell.angle_alpha   90.00
_cell.angle_beta   90.00
_cell.angle_gamma   90.00
#
_symmetry.space_group_name_H-M   'P 1'
#
loop_
_entity.id
_entity.type
_entity.pdbx_description
1 polymer ?
#
loop_
_entity_poly.entity_id
_entity_poly.type
_entity_poly.pdbx_seq_one_letter_code
_entity_poly.pdbx_strand_id
1 'polypeptide(L)'
;MKRTHWVGLLLAALWTSTAWAQQADGNLTDKQQRGRQLLAQSCGVCHLQASMGAKTYGPPLNKASANGNNDIMRTFILEGTPRMPGFKYHFKTADVDAIIDYVRTVPAPTDATATR
;
A
#
# COMPACT_ATOMS: atom_id res chain seq x y z
N MET A 1 -53.93 -27.86 38.32
CA MET A 1 -52.60 -28.33 37.90
C MET A 1 -52.09 -27.42 36.81
N LYS A 2 -51.18 -26.52 37.18
CA LYS A 2 -50.64 -25.50 36.28
C LYS A 2 -49.30 -26.00 35.78
N ARG A 3 -49.15 -26.32 34.53
CA ARG A 3 -47.88 -26.63 33.90
C ARG A 3 -47.43 -25.41 33.08
N THR A 4 -46.42 -24.80 33.59
CA THR A 4 -45.66 -23.67 33.16
C THR A 4 -45.02 -23.90 31.81
N HIS A 5 -45.33 -23.03 30.85
CA HIS A 5 -44.63 -22.89 29.58
C HIS A 5 -43.36 -22.03 29.74
N TRP A 6 -42.24 -22.71 29.95
CA TRP A 6 -40.93 -22.09 30.01
C TRP A 6 -40.01 -22.71 28.94
N VAL A 7 -40.39 -22.58 27.68
CA VAL A 7 -39.50 -22.92 26.57
C VAL A 7 -39.74 -21.88 25.46
N GLY A 8 -38.93 -20.88 25.41
CA GLY A 8 -39.08 -19.89 24.33
C GLY A 8 -38.18 -18.64 24.40
N LEU A 9 -37.00 -18.73 24.99
CA LEU A 9 -36.17 -17.52 25.09
C LEU A 9 -34.65 -17.86 25.08
N LEU A 10 -34.18 -18.62 24.11
CA LEU A 10 -32.73 -18.87 23.92
C LEU A 10 -32.34 -19.07 22.44
N LEU A 11 -32.69 -18.18 21.56
CA LEU A 11 -32.15 -18.19 20.18
C LEU A 11 -32.06 -16.79 19.54
N ALA A 12 -31.56 -15.81 20.28
CA ALA A 12 -31.37 -14.46 19.70
C ALA A 12 -30.04 -13.84 20.19
N ALA A 13 -28.90 -14.51 20.02
CA ALA A 13 -27.61 -13.89 20.34
C ALA A 13 -26.46 -14.61 19.66
N LEU A 14 -26.34 -14.56 18.34
CA LEU A 14 -25.10 -14.97 17.65
C LEU A 14 -25.01 -14.34 16.25
N TRP A 15 -25.19 -13.03 16.17
CA TRP A 15 -24.78 -12.28 14.97
C TRP A 15 -23.92 -11.10 15.41
N THR A 16 -22.85 -11.38 16.11
CA THR A 16 -21.76 -10.42 16.25
C THR A 16 -20.85 -10.59 15.04
N SER A 17 -21.15 -9.82 14.02
CA SER A 17 -20.36 -9.71 12.80
C SER A 17 -18.93 -9.30 13.14
N THR A 18 -17.99 -10.13 12.77
CA THR A 18 -16.55 -9.89 12.85
C THR A 18 -16.13 -8.76 11.89
N ALA A 19 -16.23 -7.53 12.36
CA ALA A 19 -15.65 -6.35 11.69
C ALA A 19 -14.17 -6.21 12.07
N TRP A 20 -13.32 -7.17 11.68
CA TRP A 20 -11.91 -7.19 12.10
C TRP A 20 -10.90 -7.00 10.97
N ALA A 21 -11.29 -6.59 9.79
CA ALA A 21 -10.40 -6.61 8.63
C ALA A 21 -10.08 -5.25 7.98
N GLN A 22 -10.30 -4.11 8.64
CA GLN A 22 -10.10 -2.80 8.00
C GLN A 22 -9.33 -1.78 8.83
N GLN A 23 -8.30 -2.18 9.54
CA GLN A 23 -7.56 -1.28 10.43
C GLN A 23 -6.07 -1.12 10.13
N ALA A 24 -5.60 -1.32 8.90
CA ALA A 24 -4.19 -1.08 8.57
C ALA A 24 -3.92 0.24 7.82
N ASP A 25 -4.93 0.92 7.26
CA ASP A 25 -4.71 2.01 6.32
C ASP A 25 -5.55 3.27 6.57
N GLY A 26 -5.84 3.58 7.81
CA GLY A 26 -6.80 4.60 8.23
C GLY A 26 -6.61 6.03 7.70
N ASN A 27 -5.66 6.28 6.79
CA ASN A 27 -5.40 7.62 6.29
C ASN A 27 -5.07 7.71 4.79
N LEU A 28 -5.16 6.61 4.04
CA LEU A 28 -4.94 6.63 2.59
C LEU A 28 -6.27 6.78 1.84
N THR A 29 -6.29 7.61 0.80
CA THR A 29 -7.42 7.66 -0.14
C THR A 29 -7.48 6.36 -0.96
N ASP A 30 -8.64 6.07 -1.57
CA ASP A 30 -8.80 4.90 -2.46
C ASP A 30 -7.76 4.87 -3.58
N LYS A 31 -7.43 6.04 -4.14
CA LYS A 31 -6.39 6.19 -5.15
C LYS A 31 -5.01 5.82 -4.60
N GLN A 32 -4.67 6.25 -3.41
CA GLN A 32 -3.40 5.92 -2.76
C GLN A 32 -3.33 4.44 -2.36
N GLN A 33 -4.42 3.85 -1.91
CA GLN A 33 -4.51 2.41 -1.65
C GLN A 33 -4.28 1.60 -2.93
N ARG A 34 -4.91 2.01 -4.04
CA ARG A 34 -4.65 1.43 -5.36
C ARG A 34 -3.17 1.53 -5.74
N GLY A 35 -2.58 2.71 -5.56
CA GLY A 35 -1.15 2.95 -5.83
C GLY A 35 -0.24 2.06 -5.01
N ARG A 36 -0.54 1.85 -3.73
CA ARG A 36 0.18 0.94 -2.85
C ARG A 36 0.15 -0.50 -3.35
N GLN A 37 -1.02 -0.97 -3.75
CA GLN A 37 -1.18 -2.33 -4.29
C GLN A 37 -0.36 -2.52 -5.58
N LEU A 38 -0.46 -1.58 -6.52
CA LEU A 38 0.28 -1.63 -7.78
C LEU A 38 1.80 -1.58 -7.55
N LEU A 39 2.26 -0.73 -6.64
CA LEU A 39 3.66 -0.64 -6.26
C LEU A 39 4.15 -1.96 -5.66
N ALA A 40 3.40 -2.56 -4.75
CA ALA A 40 3.76 -3.83 -4.14
C ALA A 40 3.86 -4.96 -5.17
N GLN A 41 2.91 -5.02 -6.11
CA GLN A 41 2.82 -6.08 -7.10
C GLN A 41 3.88 -5.98 -8.20
N SER A 42 4.19 -4.78 -8.66
CA SER A 42 5.01 -4.58 -9.87
C SER A 42 6.39 -3.98 -9.60
N CYS A 43 6.54 -3.25 -8.51
CA CYS A 43 7.79 -2.57 -8.15
C CYS A 43 8.44 -3.16 -6.91
N GLY A 44 7.67 -3.93 -6.12
CA GLY A 44 8.05 -4.41 -4.80
C GLY A 44 9.30 -5.30 -4.82
N VAL A 45 9.48 -6.11 -5.86
CA VAL A 45 10.65 -7.00 -5.99
C VAL A 45 11.98 -6.23 -5.95
N CYS A 46 11.99 -4.96 -6.41
CA CYS A 46 13.18 -4.13 -6.43
C CYS A 46 13.18 -3.03 -5.36
N HIS A 47 12.03 -2.50 -4.98
CA HIS A 47 11.92 -1.29 -4.18
C HIS A 47 11.38 -1.50 -2.75
N LEU A 48 10.77 -2.64 -2.45
CA LEU A 48 10.34 -2.97 -1.09
C LEU A 48 11.37 -3.85 -0.41
N GLN A 49 11.68 -3.52 0.84
CA GLN A 49 12.61 -4.30 1.64
C GLN A 49 12.03 -5.69 1.90
N ALA A 50 12.81 -6.73 1.64
CA ALA A 50 12.43 -8.09 1.98
C ALA A 50 12.31 -8.25 3.50
N SER A 51 11.39 -9.10 3.95
CA SER A 51 11.14 -9.37 5.38
C SER A 51 12.37 -9.91 6.13
N MET A 52 13.37 -10.42 5.42
CA MET A 52 14.61 -10.98 5.98
C MET A 52 15.79 -10.01 5.99
N GLY A 53 15.57 -8.71 5.86
CA GLY A 53 16.61 -7.69 5.97
C GLY A 53 17.57 -7.59 4.78
N ALA A 54 17.28 -8.24 3.67
CA ALA A 54 18.05 -8.10 2.45
C ALA A 54 17.98 -6.66 1.92
N LYS A 55 19.09 -6.18 1.35
CA LYS A 55 19.10 -4.87 0.69
C LYS A 55 18.23 -4.92 -0.57
N THR A 56 17.50 -3.83 -0.83
CA THR A 56 16.72 -3.68 -2.07
C THR A 56 17.65 -3.48 -3.27
N TYR A 57 17.25 -3.99 -4.43
CA TYR A 57 17.96 -3.75 -5.70
C TYR A 57 17.86 -2.28 -6.13
N GLY A 58 16.65 -1.69 -6.02
CA GLY A 58 16.37 -0.28 -6.25
C GLY A 58 16.38 0.53 -4.95
N PRO A 59 16.44 1.87 -5.03
CA PRO A 59 16.36 2.72 -3.86
C PRO A 59 14.98 2.61 -3.19
N PRO A 60 14.89 2.78 -1.85
CA PRO A 60 13.60 2.93 -1.17
C PRO A 60 12.83 4.12 -1.73
N LEU A 61 11.54 3.91 -2.03
CA LEU A 61 10.68 4.96 -2.57
C LEU A 61 9.99 5.72 -1.43
N ASN A 62 10.01 7.05 -1.52
CA ASN A 62 9.42 7.94 -0.54
C ASN A 62 9.09 9.32 -1.16
N LYS A 63 8.52 10.23 -0.39
CA LYS A 63 8.11 11.55 -0.86
C LYS A 63 9.22 12.38 -1.52
N ALA A 64 10.48 12.15 -1.20
CA ALA A 64 11.62 12.85 -1.81
C ALA A 64 12.16 12.16 -3.07
N SER A 65 11.69 10.97 -3.41
CA SER A 65 12.11 10.26 -4.64
C SER A 65 11.90 11.11 -5.88
N ALA A 66 12.82 11.03 -6.84
CA ALA A 66 12.86 11.89 -8.03
C ALA A 66 12.87 13.40 -7.67
N ASN A 67 13.56 13.77 -6.58
CA ASN A 67 13.63 15.15 -6.07
C ASN A 67 12.26 15.77 -5.78
N GLY A 68 11.27 14.96 -5.41
CA GLY A 68 9.89 15.41 -5.20
C GLY A 68 9.12 15.75 -6.49
N ASN A 69 9.72 15.56 -7.66
CA ASN A 69 9.11 15.90 -8.95
C ASN A 69 8.32 14.73 -9.53
N ASN A 70 7.01 14.95 -9.75
CA ASN A 70 6.10 13.91 -10.24
C ASN A 70 6.33 13.57 -11.71
N ASP A 71 6.73 14.54 -12.55
CA ASP A 71 6.95 14.30 -13.98
C ASP A 71 8.23 13.49 -14.21
N ILE A 72 9.27 13.75 -13.42
CA ILE A 72 10.49 12.93 -13.43
C ILE A 72 10.17 11.51 -12.99
N MET A 73 9.40 11.33 -11.90
CA MET A 73 8.99 10.02 -11.43
C MET A 73 8.14 9.29 -12.47
N ARG A 74 7.21 9.98 -13.12
CA ARG A 74 6.39 9.46 -14.21
C ARG A 74 7.25 8.96 -15.37
N THR A 75 8.24 9.74 -15.77
CA THR A 75 9.18 9.37 -16.83
C THR A 75 9.94 8.10 -16.46
N PHE A 76 10.46 7.98 -15.24
CA PHE A 76 11.14 6.77 -14.79
C PHE A 76 10.21 5.55 -14.78
N ILE A 77 8.96 5.70 -14.37
CA ILE A 77 8.00 4.59 -14.38
C ILE A 77 7.68 4.17 -15.81
N LEU A 78 7.41 5.12 -16.69
CA LEU A 78 6.98 4.81 -18.07
C LEU A 78 8.13 4.33 -18.96
N GLU A 79 9.24 5.03 -18.96
CA GLU A 79 10.34 4.76 -19.90
C GLU A 79 11.44 3.88 -19.28
N GLY A 80 11.50 3.80 -17.97
CA GLY A 80 12.55 3.06 -17.25
C GLY A 80 13.89 3.77 -17.21
N THR A 81 14.90 3.03 -16.80
CA THR A 81 16.30 3.43 -16.75
C THR A 81 17.16 2.23 -17.16
N PRO A 82 18.49 2.36 -17.35
CA PRO A 82 19.34 1.20 -17.63
C PRO A 82 19.25 0.04 -16.60
N ARG A 83 18.73 0.33 -15.39
CA ARG A 83 18.59 -0.65 -14.29
C ARG A 83 17.15 -0.91 -13.87
N MET A 84 16.17 -0.23 -14.43
CA MET A 84 14.77 -0.36 -14.12
C MET A 84 13.97 -0.48 -15.41
N PRO A 85 13.12 -1.51 -15.59
CA PRO A 85 12.29 -1.64 -16.78
C PRO A 85 11.27 -0.50 -16.88
N GLY A 86 10.89 -0.14 -18.10
CA GLY A 86 9.79 0.79 -18.36
C GLY A 86 8.44 0.06 -18.37
N PHE A 87 7.40 0.73 -17.92
CA PHE A 87 6.06 0.15 -17.71
C PHE A 87 4.99 0.81 -18.60
N LYS A 88 5.35 1.59 -19.62
CA LYS A 88 4.41 2.35 -20.46
C LYS A 88 3.32 1.50 -21.14
N TYR A 89 3.60 0.23 -21.40
CA TYR A 89 2.63 -0.70 -21.99
C TYR A 89 1.90 -1.54 -20.94
N HIS A 90 2.29 -1.44 -19.68
CA HIS A 90 1.73 -2.22 -18.58
C HIS A 90 0.69 -1.43 -17.78
N PHE A 91 0.94 -0.15 -17.51
CA PHE A 91 0.09 0.71 -16.70
C PHE A 91 -0.69 1.71 -17.55
N LYS A 92 -1.94 1.97 -17.13
CA LYS A 92 -2.70 3.15 -17.59
C LYS A 92 -2.19 4.39 -16.86
N THR A 93 -2.44 5.57 -17.44
CA THR A 93 -2.08 6.86 -16.81
C THR A 93 -2.59 6.96 -15.36
N ALA A 94 -3.83 6.55 -15.11
CA ALA A 94 -4.42 6.59 -13.77
C ALA A 94 -3.70 5.65 -12.76
N ASP A 95 -3.15 4.53 -13.21
CA ASP A 95 -2.37 3.62 -12.36
C ASP A 95 -1.03 4.25 -11.97
N VAL A 96 -0.36 4.90 -12.94
CA VAL A 96 0.89 5.64 -12.68
C VAL A 96 0.65 6.79 -11.71
N ASP A 97 -0.44 7.55 -11.90
CA ASP A 97 -0.85 8.62 -10.98
C ASP A 97 -1.10 8.09 -9.56
N ALA A 98 -1.75 6.95 -9.45
CA ALA A 98 -2.03 6.33 -8.16
C ALA A 98 -0.73 5.89 -7.45
N ILE A 99 0.21 5.29 -8.19
CA ILE A 99 1.53 4.91 -7.66
C ILE A 99 2.28 6.14 -7.14
N ILE A 100 2.34 7.21 -7.93
CA ILE A 100 3.02 8.45 -7.55
C ILE A 100 2.37 9.04 -6.30
N ASP A 101 1.03 9.15 -6.26
CA ASP A 101 0.30 9.68 -5.11
C ASP A 101 0.58 8.88 -3.84
N TYR A 102 0.66 7.56 -3.92
CA TYR A 102 1.02 6.74 -2.78
C TYR A 102 2.47 6.99 -2.34
N VAL A 103 3.44 7.01 -3.25
CA VAL A 103 4.86 7.23 -2.91
C VAL A 103 5.05 8.58 -2.19
N ARG A 104 4.25 9.60 -2.53
CA ARG A 104 4.29 10.91 -1.85
C ARG A 104 3.78 10.87 -0.41
N THR A 105 3.05 9.83 -0.01
CA THR A 105 2.65 9.65 1.40
C THR A 105 3.75 9.01 2.26
N VAL A 106 4.71 8.33 1.64
CA VAL A 106 5.78 7.63 2.37
C VAL A 106 6.80 8.64 2.90
N PRO A 107 7.07 8.69 4.21
CA PRO A 107 8.05 9.61 4.77
C PRO A 107 9.45 9.41 4.19
N ALA A 108 10.18 10.48 3.95
CA ALA A 108 11.60 10.38 3.66
C ALA A 108 12.37 10.00 4.95
N PRO A 109 13.49 9.26 4.86
CA PRO A 109 14.35 9.06 6.00
C PRO A 109 14.75 10.40 6.59
N THR A 110 14.58 10.58 7.89
CA THR A 110 15.12 11.75 8.59
C THR A 110 16.62 11.56 8.77
N ASP A 111 17.40 12.64 8.78
CA ASP A 111 18.87 12.62 8.93
C ASP A 111 19.35 11.83 10.17
N ALA A 112 18.51 11.68 11.18
CA ALA A 112 18.79 10.86 12.37
C ALA A 112 18.94 9.35 12.08
N THR A 113 18.48 8.86 10.92
CA THR A 113 18.60 7.44 10.53
C THR A 113 19.77 7.20 9.58
N ALA A 114 20.36 8.25 9.04
CA ALA A 114 21.53 8.17 8.15
C ALA A 114 22.87 8.02 8.91
N THR A 115 22.86 8.04 10.23
CA THR A 115 24.07 8.00 11.09
C THR A 115 24.20 6.68 11.86
N ARG A 116 23.75 5.57 11.29
CA ARG A 116 24.02 4.24 11.85
C ARG A 116 24.65 3.32 10.83
#